data_b912255a1731e052d303c03f6b492cc0
#
_entry.id   b912255a1731e052d303c03f6b492cc0
#
_cell.length_a   1.000
_cell.length_b   1.000
_cell.length_c   1.000
_cell.angle_alpha   90.00
_cell.angle_beta   90.00
_cell.angle_gamma   90.00
#
_symmetry.space_group_name_H-M   'P 1'
#
loop_
_entity.id
_entity.type
_entity.pdbx_description
1 polymer ?
#
loop_
_entity_poly.entity_id
_entity_poly.type
_entity_poly.pdbx_seq_one_letter_code
_entity_poly.pdbx_strand_id
1 'polypeptide(L)'
;MNDDEYQKNALGEKLEPCSIDPITGWFRDGCCNTNETDHGIHTVCVRVTRKFLEWAKIAGNDLITPHPEFDFPGLKEGDSWCVCAGTYSQSIEEGTACKIYLKKTNQRTLEIIPLAKLKPYAIDLS
;
A
#
# COMPACT_ATOMS: atom_id res chain seq x y z
N MET A 1 12.80 -22.60 -3.26
CA MET A 1 11.71 -21.70 -3.69
C MET A 1 11.91 -21.35 -5.15
N ASN A 2 10.88 -21.50 -5.95
CA ASN A 2 10.91 -21.05 -7.33
C ASN A 2 10.19 -19.72 -7.47
N ASP A 3 10.25 -19.10 -8.64
CA ASP A 3 9.69 -17.78 -8.87
C ASP A 3 8.17 -17.73 -8.71
N ASP A 4 7.49 -18.86 -8.84
CA ASP A 4 6.03 -18.93 -8.72
C ASP A 4 5.54 -18.67 -7.28
N GLU A 5 6.43 -18.78 -6.30
CA GLU A 5 6.08 -18.54 -4.91
C GLU A 5 6.05 -17.05 -4.56
N TYR A 6 6.52 -16.20 -5.46
CA TYR A 6 6.58 -14.77 -5.24
C TYR A 6 5.61 -14.03 -6.14
N GLN A 7 4.90 -13.08 -5.56
CA GLN A 7 4.12 -12.16 -6.36
C GLN A 7 5.04 -11.10 -6.97
N LYS A 8 4.56 -10.41 -7.99
CA LYS A 8 5.36 -9.41 -8.69
C LYS A 8 4.95 -8.02 -8.28
N ASN A 9 5.91 -7.09 -8.35
CA ASN A 9 5.65 -5.69 -8.11
C ASN A 9 5.14 -4.97 -9.37
N ALA A 10 4.85 -3.69 -9.23
CA ALA A 10 4.29 -2.87 -10.32
C ALA A 10 5.23 -2.75 -11.53
N LEU A 11 6.51 -3.07 -11.35
CA LEU A 11 7.51 -3.05 -12.43
C LEU A 11 7.70 -4.43 -13.07
N GLY A 12 6.94 -5.43 -12.64
CA GLY A 12 7.03 -6.78 -13.17
C GLY A 12 8.18 -7.61 -12.60
N GLU A 13 8.80 -7.15 -11.52
CA GLU A 13 9.88 -7.84 -10.83
C GLU A 13 9.34 -8.47 -9.54
N LYS A 14 10.18 -9.20 -8.81
CA LYS A 14 9.80 -9.79 -7.54
C LYS A 14 9.37 -8.71 -6.55
N LEU A 15 8.22 -8.90 -5.91
CA LEU A 15 7.69 -7.97 -4.91
C LEU A 15 8.63 -7.90 -3.71
N GLU A 16 9.03 -6.67 -3.33
CA GLU A 16 9.88 -6.44 -2.17
C GLU A 16 9.03 -6.15 -0.92
N PRO A 17 9.55 -6.42 0.28
CA PRO A 17 8.82 -6.11 1.52
C PRO A 17 8.51 -4.62 1.66
N CYS A 18 7.29 -4.32 2.14
CA CYS A 18 6.84 -2.95 2.36
C CYS A 18 7.25 -2.44 3.74
N SER A 19 6.89 -3.16 4.80
CA SER A 19 7.26 -2.80 6.17
C SER A 19 7.14 -3.97 7.11
N ILE A 20 8.09 -4.09 8.03
CA ILE A 20 8.04 -5.05 9.14
C ILE A 20 7.84 -4.35 10.49
N ASP A 21 7.96 -3.03 10.53
CA ASP A 21 7.75 -2.22 11.75
C ASP A 21 7.17 -0.86 11.37
N PRO A 22 5.84 -0.71 11.36
CA PRO A 22 4.83 -1.72 11.70
C PRO A 22 4.76 -2.85 10.69
N ILE A 23 4.43 -4.06 11.15
CA ILE A 23 4.24 -5.19 10.24
C ILE A 23 2.98 -4.98 9.43
N THR A 24 3.09 -5.02 8.10
CA THR A 24 2.00 -4.70 7.18
C THR A 24 1.62 -5.88 6.30
N GLY A 25 0.63 -5.65 5.45
CA GLY A 25 0.14 -6.62 4.49
C GLY A 25 -1.13 -7.30 4.95
N TRP A 26 -1.94 -7.73 3.99
CA TRP A 26 -3.16 -8.49 4.28
C TRP A 26 -2.85 -9.72 5.12
N PHE A 27 -1.73 -10.39 4.84
CA PHE A 27 -1.29 -11.58 5.58
C PHE A 27 -0.37 -11.28 6.76
N ARG A 28 -0.07 -10.00 7.03
CA ARG A 28 0.88 -9.57 8.07
C ARG A 28 2.25 -10.23 7.92
N ASP A 29 2.72 -10.34 6.69
CA ASP A 29 4.04 -10.88 6.36
C ASP A 29 5.05 -9.81 5.94
N GLY A 30 4.67 -8.54 6.04
CA GLY A 30 5.52 -7.42 5.68
C GLY A 30 5.45 -7.01 4.22
N CYS A 31 4.78 -7.79 3.39
CA CYS A 31 4.68 -7.56 1.95
C CYS A 31 3.23 -7.26 1.54
N CYS A 32 3.06 -6.50 0.47
CA CYS A 32 1.73 -6.21 -0.07
C CYS A 32 1.24 -7.35 -0.95
N ASN A 33 1.33 -8.58 -0.42
CA ASN A 33 0.79 -9.77 -1.07
C ASN A 33 -0.74 -9.75 -1.01
N THR A 34 -1.37 -10.35 -2.00
CA THR A 34 -2.83 -10.39 -2.08
C THR A 34 -3.31 -11.72 -2.65
N ASN A 35 -4.58 -12.02 -2.45
CA ASN A 35 -5.27 -13.13 -3.09
C ASN A 35 -6.77 -12.82 -3.14
N GLU A 36 -7.58 -13.79 -3.55
CA GLU A 36 -9.02 -13.60 -3.71
C GLU A 36 -9.77 -13.33 -2.41
N THR A 37 -9.15 -13.57 -1.23
CA THR A 37 -9.78 -13.26 0.06
C THR A 37 -9.57 -11.81 0.46
N ASP A 38 -8.65 -11.12 -0.19
CA ASP A 38 -8.36 -9.70 0.08
C ASP A 38 -9.27 -8.83 -0.79
N HIS A 39 -10.50 -8.66 -0.37
CA HIS A 39 -11.51 -7.91 -1.13
C HIS A 39 -11.15 -6.42 -1.27
N GLY A 40 -10.40 -5.87 -0.33
CA GLY A 40 -9.95 -4.48 -0.38
C GLY A 40 -8.76 -4.25 -1.29
N ILE A 41 -8.11 -5.33 -1.76
CA ILE A 41 -6.91 -5.27 -2.60
C ILE A 41 -5.87 -4.35 -1.98
N HIS A 42 -5.32 -4.78 -0.82
CA HIS A 42 -4.33 -4.05 -0.03
C HIS A 42 -2.95 -4.19 -0.67
N THR A 43 -2.74 -3.56 -1.82
CA THR A 43 -1.61 -3.83 -2.69
C THR A 43 -0.65 -2.67 -2.90
N VAL A 44 -0.99 -1.46 -2.44
CA VAL A 44 -0.14 -0.27 -2.65
C VAL A 44 0.71 -0.02 -1.42
N CYS A 45 2.03 -0.12 -1.57
CA CYS A 45 2.95 0.21 -0.47
C CYS A 45 3.19 1.72 -0.45
N VAL A 46 2.60 2.40 0.52
CA VAL A 46 2.71 3.84 0.67
C VAL A 46 3.67 4.20 1.79
N ARG A 47 4.22 5.40 1.70
CA ARG A 47 4.85 6.08 2.83
C ARG A 47 3.90 7.20 3.22
N VAL A 48 3.21 7.02 4.35
CA VAL A 48 2.10 7.90 4.70
C VAL A 48 2.56 9.30 5.11
N THR A 49 1.74 10.28 4.72
CA THR A 49 1.87 11.65 5.17
C THR A 49 0.72 11.96 6.11
N ARG A 50 0.89 12.99 6.94
CA ARG A 50 -0.18 13.43 7.80
C ARG A 50 -1.43 13.79 7.00
N LYS A 51 -1.25 14.47 5.88
CA LYS A 51 -2.36 14.88 5.01
C LYS A 51 -3.15 13.66 4.51
N PHE A 52 -2.44 12.62 4.06
CA PHE A 52 -3.08 11.39 3.61
C PHE A 52 -3.83 10.69 4.74
N LEU A 53 -3.21 10.60 5.92
CA LEU A 53 -3.82 9.93 7.08
C LEU A 53 -5.10 10.64 7.53
N GLU A 54 -5.08 11.97 7.59
CA GLU A 54 -6.24 12.76 8.00
C GLU A 54 -7.38 12.64 6.98
N TRP A 55 -7.03 12.69 5.69
CA TRP A 55 -8.01 12.50 4.63
C TRP A 55 -8.62 11.10 4.67
N ALA A 56 -7.80 10.07 4.83
CA ALA A 56 -8.26 8.68 4.87
C ALA A 56 -9.24 8.44 6.01
N LYS A 57 -8.98 9.02 7.17
CA LYS A 57 -9.86 8.92 8.32
C LYS A 57 -11.25 9.50 8.00
N ILE A 58 -11.29 10.68 7.40
CA ILE A 58 -12.54 11.33 7.02
C ILE A 58 -13.26 10.54 5.94
N ALA A 59 -12.52 9.94 5.02
CA ALA A 59 -13.07 9.16 3.93
C ALA A 59 -13.58 7.77 4.36
N GLY A 60 -13.46 7.43 5.65
CA GLY A 60 -13.97 6.18 6.19
C GLY A 60 -12.93 5.08 6.34
N ASN A 61 -11.66 5.39 6.10
CA ASN A 61 -10.56 4.43 6.26
C ASN A 61 -9.57 4.97 7.29
N ASP A 62 -9.91 4.78 8.57
CA ASP A 62 -9.11 5.28 9.68
C ASP A 62 -7.85 4.43 9.86
N LEU A 63 -6.70 4.98 9.47
CA LEU A 63 -5.40 4.35 9.61
C LEU A 63 -4.64 4.87 10.85
N ILE A 64 -5.25 5.76 11.61
CA ILE A 64 -4.60 6.39 12.78
C ILE A 64 -4.91 5.65 14.07
N THR A 65 -6.16 5.23 14.26
CA THR A 65 -6.59 4.57 15.50
C THR A 65 -6.03 3.15 15.58
N PRO A 66 -5.34 2.80 16.67
CA PRO A 66 -4.86 1.42 16.84
C PRO A 66 -5.99 0.40 16.94
N HIS A 67 -5.75 -0.78 16.38
CA HIS A 67 -6.64 -1.94 16.47
C HIS A 67 -5.81 -3.15 16.82
N PRO A 68 -5.47 -3.35 18.12
CA PRO A 68 -4.59 -4.45 18.55
C PRO A 68 -5.12 -5.83 18.14
N GLU A 69 -6.44 -6.00 18.03
CA GLU A 69 -7.08 -7.25 17.61
C GLU A 69 -6.72 -7.66 16.18
N PHE A 70 -6.22 -6.73 15.38
CA PHE A 70 -5.77 -6.97 14.01
C PHE A 70 -4.27 -6.75 13.85
N ASP A 71 -3.52 -6.72 14.97
CA ASP A 71 -2.08 -6.40 14.96
C ASP A 71 -1.79 -5.06 14.27
N PHE A 72 -2.69 -4.10 14.45
CA PHE A 72 -2.56 -2.78 13.84
C PHE A 72 -2.26 -1.72 14.91
N PRO A 73 -1.04 -1.18 14.95
CA PRO A 73 -0.65 -0.22 15.99
C PRO A 73 -1.11 1.22 15.73
N GLY A 74 -1.76 1.47 14.60
CA GLY A 74 -1.99 2.83 14.12
C GLY A 74 -0.77 3.38 13.41
N LEU A 75 -0.98 4.22 12.42
CA LEU A 75 0.11 4.78 11.62
C LEU A 75 0.38 6.23 12.00
N LYS A 76 1.64 6.62 11.87
CA LYS A 76 2.09 8.00 12.00
C LYS A 76 2.87 8.37 10.76
N GLU A 77 3.04 9.65 10.51
CA GLU A 77 3.77 10.14 9.35
C GLU A 77 5.13 9.46 9.21
N GLY A 78 5.42 9.01 8.00
CA GLY A 78 6.65 8.32 7.68
C GLY A 78 6.57 6.80 7.71
N ASP A 79 5.52 6.25 8.31
CA ASP A 79 5.31 4.80 8.32
C ASP A 79 4.97 4.30 6.91
N SER A 80 5.34 3.05 6.63
CA SER A 80 4.97 2.38 5.38
C SER A 80 3.88 1.37 5.65
N TRP A 81 2.93 1.26 4.72
CA TRP A 81 1.77 0.39 4.89
C TRP A 81 1.20 -0.04 3.55
N CYS A 82 0.61 -1.22 3.52
CA CYS A 82 -0.11 -1.70 2.32
C CYS A 82 -1.56 -1.21 2.40
N VAL A 83 -1.92 -0.24 1.55
CA VAL A 83 -3.27 0.30 1.54
C VAL A 83 -4.09 -0.24 0.37
N CYS A 84 -5.41 -0.10 0.48
CA CYS A 84 -6.33 -0.50 -0.58
C CYS A 84 -6.05 0.31 -1.86
N ALA A 85 -6.01 -0.38 -2.99
CA ALA A 85 -5.77 0.27 -4.28
C ALA A 85 -6.86 1.31 -4.59
N GLY A 86 -8.13 0.98 -4.30
CA GLY A 86 -9.23 1.92 -4.50
C GLY A 86 -9.11 3.18 -3.65
N THR A 87 -8.71 3.02 -2.40
CA THR A 87 -8.48 4.16 -1.49
C THR A 87 -7.37 5.05 -2.01
N TYR A 88 -6.27 4.44 -2.46
CA TYR A 88 -5.17 5.22 -3.00
C TYR A 88 -5.56 5.96 -4.28
N SER A 89 -6.32 5.30 -5.16
CA SER A 89 -6.83 5.93 -6.38
C SER A 89 -7.66 7.18 -6.05
N GLN A 90 -8.53 7.07 -5.05
CA GLN A 90 -9.34 8.20 -4.61
C GLN A 90 -8.46 9.34 -4.07
N SER A 91 -7.39 9.01 -3.33
CA SER A 91 -6.50 10.03 -2.80
C SER A 91 -5.80 10.82 -3.90
N ILE A 92 -5.48 10.17 -5.02
CA ILE A 92 -4.92 10.87 -6.18
C ILE A 92 -5.92 11.90 -6.71
N GLU A 93 -7.16 11.48 -6.88
CA GLU A 93 -8.21 12.36 -7.41
C GLU A 93 -8.49 13.56 -6.51
N GLU A 94 -8.38 13.37 -5.19
CA GLU A 94 -8.67 14.42 -4.22
C GLU A 94 -7.42 15.21 -3.79
N GLY A 95 -6.28 14.95 -4.41
CA GLY A 95 -5.07 15.73 -4.16
C GLY A 95 -4.41 15.48 -2.81
N THR A 96 -4.66 14.31 -2.20
CA THR A 96 -4.13 13.97 -0.88
C THR A 96 -3.16 12.79 -0.91
N ALA A 97 -2.82 12.28 -2.10
CA ALA A 97 -1.99 11.10 -2.25
C ALA A 97 -0.60 11.29 -1.62
N CYS A 98 -0.17 10.29 -0.86
CA CYS A 98 1.18 10.23 -0.33
C CYS A 98 2.11 9.52 -1.31
N LYS A 99 3.40 9.45 -0.98
CA LYS A 99 4.39 8.78 -1.82
C LYS A 99 4.26 7.26 -1.73
N ILE A 100 4.74 6.58 -2.76
CA ILE A 100 4.67 5.12 -2.84
C ILE A 100 6.02 4.54 -3.24
N TYR A 101 6.15 3.22 -3.06
CA TYR A 101 7.30 2.44 -3.53
C TYR A 101 6.78 1.46 -4.59
N LEU A 102 7.13 1.67 -5.86
CA LEU A 102 6.68 0.78 -6.94
C LEU A 102 7.24 -0.64 -6.81
N LYS A 103 8.48 -0.77 -6.30
CA LYS A 103 9.10 -2.08 -6.09
C LYS A 103 8.44 -2.88 -4.97
N LYS A 104 7.68 -2.21 -4.12
CA LYS A 104 6.99 -2.80 -2.97
C LYS A 104 5.48 -2.81 -3.14
N THR A 105 5.00 -2.32 -4.27
CA THR A 105 3.57 -2.28 -4.63
C THR A 105 3.28 -3.47 -5.53
N ASN A 106 2.23 -4.23 -5.19
CA ASN A 106 1.85 -5.42 -5.93
C ASN A 106 1.39 -5.05 -7.34
N GLN A 107 1.79 -5.85 -8.32
CA GLN A 107 1.40 -5.69 -9.73
C GLN A 107 -0.13 -5.62 -9.89
N ARG A 108 -0.86 -6.25 -9.01
CA ARG A 108 -2.33 -6.28 -9.04
C ARG A 108 -2.95 -4.89 -8.93
N THR A 109 -2.23 -3.93 -8.35
CA THR A 109 -2.66 -2.53 -8.29
C THR A 109 -2.96 -1.99 -9.69
N LEU A 110 -2.22 -2.46 -10.71
CA LEU A 110 -2.37 -1.97 -12.08
C LEU A 110 -3.71 -2.31 -12.71
N GLU A 111 -4.48 -3.23 -12.11
CA GLU A 111 -5.85 -3.51 -12.55
C GLU A 111 -6.79 -2.36 -12.18
N ILE A 112 -6.41 -1.53 -11.24
CA ILE A 112 -7.22 -0.42 -10.72
C ILE A 112 -6.63 0.94 -11.08
N ILE A 113 -5.30 1.07 -10.99
CA ILE A 113 -4.59 2.34 -11.22
C ILE A 113 -3.52 2.12 -12.29
N PRO A 114 -3.60 2.81 -13.43
CA PRO A 114 -2.55 2.71 -14.46
C PRO A 114 -1.19 3.13 -13.91
N LEU A 115 -0.14 2.47 -14.36
CA LEU A 115 1.23 2.77 -13.92
C LEU A 115 1.58 4.24 -14.12
N ALA A 116 1.12 4.85 -15.21
CA ALA A 116 1.38 6.26 -15.51
C ALA A 116 0.85 7.20 -14.41
N LYS A 117 -0.21 6.81 -13.71
CA LYS A 117 -0.76 7.60 -12.60
C LYS A 117 0.00 7.39 -11.30
N LEU A 118 0.68 6.26 -11.17
CA LEU A 118 1.47 5.95 -9.96
C LEU A 118 2.86 6.57 -9.99
N LYS A 119 3.47 6.64 -11.17
CA LYS A 119 4.87 7.09 -11.32
C LYS A 119 5.17 8.44 -10.67
N PRO A 120 4.30 9.47 -10.77
CA PRO A 120 4.60 10.76 -10.14
C PRO A 120 4.78 10.70 -8.62
N TYR A 121 4.23 9.68 -7.97
CA TYR A 121 4.30 9.54 -6.52
C TYR A 121 5.40 8.58 -6.06
N ALA A 122 6.11 7.95 -6.99
CA ALA A 122 7.08 6.91 -6.66
C ALA A 122 8.38 7.50 -6.09
N ILE A 123 8.80 6.95 -4.94
CA ILE A 123 10.07 7.34 -4.30
C ILE A 123 11.22 6.57 -4.92
N ASP A 124 10.98 5.32 -5.34
CA ASP A 124 12.01 4.38 -5.76
C ASP A 124 12.17 4.26 -7.28
N LEU A 125 11.71 5.25 -8.01
CA LEU A 125 12.02 5.41 -9.43
C LEU A 125 13.13 6.43 -9.57
N SER A 126 14.22 6.03 -10.13
CA SER A 126 15.33 6.92 -10.43
C SER A 126 15.35 7.27 -11.90
#